data_2f1fed907bf89d05cc22951894d75884
#
_entry.id   2f1fed907bf89d05cc22951894d75884
#
_cell.length_a   1.000
_cell.length_b   1.000
_cell.length_c   1.000
_cell.angle_alpha   90.00
_cell.angle_beta   90.00
_cell.angle_gamma   90.00
#
_symmetry.space_group_name_H-M   'P 1'
#
loop_
_entity.id
_entity.type
_entity.pdbx_description
1 polymer ?
#
loop_
_entity_poly.entity_id
_entity_poly.type
_entity_poly.pdbx_seq_one_letter_code
_entity_poly.pdbx_strand_id
1 'polypeptide(L)'
;MTNKYEVALVLSVANGDEAVNALKEKFNDLIAKNGTIENVDDWGKRRLAYLINDEAEGYYVFYNFESEPNFPAELERIVKITDGVLRVMVIKK
;
A
#
# COMPACT_ATOMS: atom_id res chain seq x y z
N MET A 1 -20.62 10.96 -0.15
CA MET A 1 -20.02 11.26 -1.47
C MET A 1 -18.65 10.61 -1.55
N THR A 2 -18.36 9.90 -2.63
CA THR A 2 -17.08 9.22 -2.79
C THR A 2 -16.10 10.01 -3.65
N ASN A 3 -14.83 9.79 -3.44
CA ASN A 3 -13.75 10.38 -4.22
C ASN A 3 -12.79 9.27 -4.66
N LYS A 4 -12.01 9.58 -5.67
CA LYS A 4 -11.00 8.65 -6.18
C LYS A 4 -9.64 8.95 -5.57
N TYR A 5 -8.96 7.89 -5.17
CA TYR A 5 -7.66 7.99 -4.50
C TYR A 5 -6.69 6.96 -5.07
N GLU A 6 -5.41 7.22 -4.85
CA GLU A 6 -4.35 6.27 -5.13
C GLU A 6 -3.51 6.11 -3.87
N VAL A 7 -3.25 4.88 -3.46
CA VAL A 7 -2.30 4.60 -2.39
C VAL A 7 -1.08 3.91 -2.96
N ALA A 8 0.08 4.47 -2.69
CA ALA A 8 1.36 3.92 -3.10
C ALA A 8 2.01 3.27 -1.87
N LEU A 9 2.38 2.01 -2.00
CA LEU A 9 2.97 1.24 -0.90
C LEU A 9 4.36 0.76 -1.31
N VAL A 10 5.30 0.84 -0.37
CA VAL A 10 6.60 0.19 -0.49
C VAL A 10 6.68 -0.79 0.67
N LEU A 11 6.72 -2.08 0.35
CA LEU A 11 6.72 -3.15 1.33
C LEU A 11 8.11 -3.73 1.50
N SER A 12 8.44 -4.16 2.72
CA SER A 12 9.71 -4.81 3.01
C SER A 12 9.77 -6.17 2.31
N VAL A 13 10.90 -6.49 1.71
CA VAL A 13 11.14 -7.80 1.10
C VAL A 13 12.01 -8.69 1.99
N ALA A 14 12.40 -8.19 3.16
CA ALA A 14 13.29 -8.90 4.07
C ALA A 14 12.69 -10.20 4.61
N ASN A 15 11.37 -10.27 4.72
CA ASN A 15 10.67 -11.43 5.25
C ASN A 15 10.19 -12.41 4.17
N GLY A 16 10.61 -12.19 2.91
CA GLY A 16 10.29 -13.08 1.79
C GLY A 16 8.99 -12.74 1.09
N ASP A 17 8.74 -13.45 -0.01
CA ASP A 17 7.59 -13.20 -0.88
C ASP A 17 6.25 -13.51 -0.22
N GLU A 18 6.22 -14.51 0.66
CA GLU A 18 4.98 -14.86 1.36
C GLU A 18 4.50 -13.73 2.25
N ALA A 19 5.42 -13.06 2.94
CA ALA A 19 5.09 -11.92 3.79
C ALA A 19 4.56 -10.76 2.95
N VAL A 20 5.17 -10.51 1.79
CA VAL A 20 4.72 -9.47 0.87
C VAL A 20 3.30 -9.78 0.37
N ASN A 21 3.05 -11.01 -0.03
CA ASN A 21 1.73 -11.42 -0.52
C ASN A 21 0.67 -11.29 0.57
N ALA A 22 0.99 -11.65 1.81
CA ALA A 22 0.06 -11.51 2.92
C ALA A 22 -0.32 -10.06 3.16
N LEU A 23 0.64 -9.14 3.06
CA LEU A 23 0.38 -7.72 3.21
C LEU A 23 -0.48 -7.18 2.06
N LYS A 24 -0.21 -7.60 0.84
CA LYS A 24 -1.00 -7.19 -0.32
C LYS A 24 -2.45 -7.63 -0.17
N GLU A 25 -2.68 -8.88 0.26
CA GLU A 25 -4.03 -9.39 0.49
C GLU A 25 -4.73 -8.61 1.60
N LYS A 26 -4.02 -8.34 2.69
CA LYS A 26 -4.57 -7.59 3.82
C LYS A 26 -5.08 -6.22 3.39
N PHE A 27 -4.25 -5.48 2.65
CA PHE A 27 -4.62 -4.14 2.23
C PHE A 27 -5.67 -4.15 1.13
N ASN A 28 -5.59 -5.13 0.23
CA ASN A 28 -6.62 -5.32 -0.79
C ASN A 28 -7.99 -5.52 -0.16
N ASP A 29 -8.08 -6.41 0.83
CA ASP A 29 -9.32 -6.69 1.54
C ASP A 29 -9.81 -5.48 2.31
N LEU A 30 -8.91 -4.75 2.95
CA LEU A 30 -9.26 -3.56 3.71
C LEU A 30 -9.87 -2.49 2.80
N ILE A 31 -9.25 -2.26 1.65
CA ILE A 31 -9.76 -1.28 0.70
C ILE A 31 -11.09 -1.74 0.10
N ALA A 32 -11.21 -3.02 -0.23
CA ALA A 32 -12.44 -3.57 -0.80
C ALA A 32 -13.62 -3.50 0.15
N LYS A 33 -13.37 -3.60 1.46
CA LYS A 33 -14.43 -3.48 2.46
C LYS A 33 -14.95 -2.05 2.63
N ASN A 34 -14.12 -1.06 2.34
CA ASN A 34 -14.44 0.34 2.59
C ASN A 34 -14.63 1.17 1.33
N GLY A 35 -14.48 0.55 0.17
CA GLY A 35 -14.61 1.24 -1.10
C GLY A 35 -14.56 0.27 -2.26
N THR A 36 -14.30 0.80 -3.44
CA THR A 36 -14.21 0.00 -4.67
C THR A 36 -12.81 0.13 -5.24
N ILE A 37 -12.14 -1.00 -5.41
CA ILE A 37 -10.82 -1.02 -6.06
C ILE A 37 -11.05 -0.94 -7.57
N GLU A 38 -10.48 0.07 -8.21
CA GLU A 38 -10.58 0.26 -9.64
C GLU A 38 -9.44 -0.40 -10.40
N ASN A 39 -8.23 -0.33 -9.82
CA ASN A 39 -7.05 -0.88 -10.45
C ASN A 39 -5.98 -1.16 -9.40
N VAL A 40 -5.16 -2.18 -9.66
CA VAL A 40 -4.01 -2.51 -8.84
C VAL A 40 -2.80 -2.61 -9.75
N ASP A 41 -1.81 -1.74 -9.53
CA ASP A 41 -0.54 -1.78 -10.26
C ASP A 41 0.50 -2.43 -9.38
N ASP A 42 0.87 -3.65 -9.72
CA ASP A 42 1.89 -4.41 -9.00
C ASP A 42 3.21 -4.27 -9.74
N TRP A 43 4.08 -3.39 -9.24
CA TRP A 43 5.37 -3.12 -9.86
C TRP A 43 6.43 -4.13 -9.49
N GLY A 44 6.19 -4.90 -8.42
CA GLY A 44 7.14 -5.87 -7.95
C GLY A 44 8.33 -5.27 -7.22
N LYS A 45 9.37 -6.08 -7.09
CA LYS A 45 10.57 -5.68 -6.36
C LYS A 45 11.37 -4.65 -7.15
N ARG A 46 11.73 -3.55 -6.49
CA ARG A 46 12.52 -2.47 -7.08
C ARG A 46 13.62 -2.05 -6.13
N ARG A 47 14.71 -1.57 -6.69
CA ARG A 47 15.80 -1.00 -5.91
C ARG A 47 15.40 0.39 -5.44
N LEU A 48 15.60 0.66 -4.16
CA LEU A 48 15.33 1.97 -3.59
C LEU A 48 16.44 2.96 -3.95
N ALA A 49 16.08 4.22 -4.12
CA ALA A 49 17.06 5.27 -4.40
C ALA A 49 17.98 5.51 -3.20
N TYR A 50 17.49 5.20 -2.01
CA TYR A 50 18.25 5.31 -0.76
C TYR A 50 17.70 4.23 0.20
N LEU A 51 18.48 3.93 1.24
CA LEU A 51 18.06 2.92 2.22
C LEU A 51 16.87 3.41 3.04
N ILE A 52 15.89 2.53 3.23
CA ILE A 52 14.80 2.76 4.16
C ILE A 52 14.87 1.63 5.19
N ASN A 53 15.05 1.98 6.46
CA ASN A 53 15.26 0.99 7.53
C ASN A 53 16.37 -0.01 7.18
N ASP A 54 17.46 0.49 6.59
CA ASP A 54 18.61 -0.29 6.14
C ASP A 54 18.31 -1.28 5.00
N GLU A 55 17.17 -1.15 4.35
CA GLU A 55 16.82 -2.00 3.21
C GLU A 55 17.05 -1.27 1.89
N ALA A 56 17.72 -1.93 0.96
CA ALA A 56 18.05 -1.37 -0.34
C ALA A 56 17.00 -1.65 -1.39
N GLU A 57 16.08 -2.58 -1.13
CA GLU A 57 15.02 -2.97 -2.05
C GLU A 57 13.66 -2.91 -1.36
N GLY A 58 12.62 -2.68 -2.15
CA GLY A 58 11.27 -2.69 -1.67
C GLY A 58 10.33 -3.24 -2.73
N TYR A 59 9.16 -3.69 -2.30
CA TYR A 59 8.13 -4.16 -3.20
C TYR A 59 7.11 -3.05 -3.38
N TYR A 60 6.94 -2.60 -4.62
CA TYR A 60 6.07 -1.47 -4.95
C TYR A 60 4.71 -1.98 -5.42
N VAL A 61 3.65 -1.47 -4.82
CA VAL A 61 2.29 -1.74 -5.26
C VAL A 61 1.43 -0.49 -5.11
N PHE A 62 0.59 -0.25 -6.10
CA PHE A 62 -0.27 0.92 -6.15
C PHE A 62 -1.71 0.46 -6.28
N TYR A 63 -2.58 0.97 -5.41
CA TYR A 63 -4.01 0.69 -5.49
C TYR A 63 -4.75 1.96 -5.87
N ASN A 64 -5.55 1.87 -6.93
CA ASN A 64 -6.46 2.96 -7.31
C ASN A 64 -7.85 2.55 -6.85
N PHE A 65 -8.48 3.38 -6.04
CA PHE A 65 -9.75 3.03 -5.43
C PHE A 65 -10.64 4.25 -5.25
N GLU A 66 -11.93 3.99 -5.04
CA GLU A 66 -12.93 5.01 -4.75
C GLU A 66 -13.52 4.71 -3.37
N SER A 67 -13.60 5.72 -2.52
CA SER A 67 -14.13 5.57 -1.17
C SER A 67 -14.67 6.89 -0.63
N GLU A 68 -15.32 6.81 0.54
CA GLU A 68 -15.70 8.00 1.29
C GLU A 68 -14.47 8.79 1.70
N PRO A 69 -14.58 10.12 1.85
CA PRO A 69 -13.41 10.96 2.14
C PRO A 69 -12.70 10.67 3.46
N ASN A 70 -13.35 9.99 4.39
CA ASN A 70 -12.77 9.68 5.70
C ASN A 70 -11.91 8.40 5.69
N PHE A 71 -12.07 7.54 4.69
CA PHE A 71 -11.34 6.27 4.66
C PHE A 71 -9.85 6.42 4.37
N PRO A 72 -9.38 7.29 3.46
CA PRO A 72 -7.94 7.39 3.17
C PRO A 72 -7.08 7.67 4.41
N ALA A 73 -7.53 8.50 5.32
CA ALA A 73 -6.80 8.79 6.55
C ALA A 73 -6.72 7.56 7.45
N GLU A 74 -7.81 6.80 7.54
CA GLU A 74 -7.85 5.56 8.31
C GLU A 74 -6.96 4.50 7.68
N LEU A 75 -6.99 4.39 6.36
CA LEU A 75 -6.12 3.46 5.63
C LEU A 75 -4.64 3.78 5.88
N GLU A 76 -4.26 5.04 5.77
CA GLU A 76 -2.89 5.46 6.01
C GLU A 76 -2.45 5.14 7.44
N ARG A 77 -3.32 5.38 8.41
CA ARG A 77 -3.04 5.06 9.81
C ARG A 77 -2.77 3.57 10.01
N ILE A 78 -3.63 2.73 9.46
CA ILE A 78 -3.50 1.27 9.59
C ILE A 78 -2.23 0.78 8.90
N VAL A 79 -1.94 1.30 7.71
CA VAL A 79 -0.75 0.90 6.95
C VAL A 79 0.52 1.29 7.70
N LYS A 80 0.55 2.49 8.29
CA LYS A 80 1.73 2.98 9.01
C LYS A 80 2.09 2.15 10.24
N ILE A 81 1.09 1.58 10.90
CA ILE A 81 1.32 0.76 12.10
C ILE A 81 1.51 -0.73 11.77
N THR A 82 1.45 -1.10 10.51
CA THR A 82 1.60 -2.48 10.08
C THR A 82 3.08 -2.79 9.84
N ASP A 83 3.57 -3.86 10.48
CA ASP A 83 4.94 -4.30 10.27
C ASP A 83 5.14 -4.75 8.82
N GLY A 84 6.29 -4.46 8.27
CA GLY A 84 6.63 -4.82 6.90
C GLY A 84 6.33 -3.75 5.86
N VAL A 85 5.79 -2.61 6.28
CA VAL A 85 5.57 -1.47 5.38
C VAL A 85 6.69 -0.47 5.56
N LEU A 86 7.42 -0.19 4.48
CA LEU A 86 8.52 0.77 4.49
C LEU A 86 8.03 2.20 4.26
N ARG A 87 7.02 2.35 3.40
CA ARG A 87 6.51 3.66 3.06
C ARG A 87 5.08 3.59 2.55
N VAL A 88 4.30 4.62 2.83
CA VAL A 88 2.94 4.75 2.32
C VAL A 88 2.69 6.19 1.90
N MET A 89 1.98 6.38 0.79
CA MET A 89 1.56 7.69 0.33
C MET A 89 0.15 7.55 -0.24
N VAL A 90 -0.76 8.41 0.20
CA VAL A 90 -2.13 8.45 -0.30
C VAL A 90 -2.33 9.76 -1.03
N ILE A 91 -2.81 9.67 -2.26
CA ILE A 91 -3.02 10.81 -3.13
C ILE A 91 -4.49 10.85 -3.55
N LYS A 92 -5.10 12.03 -3.45
CA LYS A 92 -6.44 12.26 -3.98
C LYS A 92 -6.32 12.60 -5.46
N LYS A 93 -7.10 11.91 -6.27
CA LYS A 93 -7.13 12.15 -7.71
C LYS A 93 -8.14 13.21 -8.09
#